data_5bbfe054c2f16ddecef39932ed4e391a
#
_entry.id   5bbfe054c2f16ddecef39932ed4e391a
#
_cell.length_a   1.000
_cell.length_b   1.000
_cell.length_c   1.000
_cell.angle_alpha   90.00
_cell.angle_beta   90.00
_cell.angle_gamma   90.00
#
_symmetry.space_group_name_H-M   'P 1'
#
loop_
_entity.id
_entity.type
_entity.pdbx_description
1 polymer ?
#
loop_
_entity_poly.entity_id
_entity_poly.type
_entity_poly.pdbx_seq_one_letter_code
_entity_poly.pdbx_strand_id
1 'polypeptide(L)'
;NDALERRLRLLSLHGQSRSAFEKQEGDWEYDILFPGYKCNMTDLAAALGLSQLGRYPSMLARRRALICRYDSAFSDLPIELPRHFEPGISSSGHLYPIRLHDFSEEERGRAIAALCRAGVSCNVHYKPLPMLTAYRCLGFSICNFPNAYAMYQNEVTLPLYSAMSDAQADWVAEALHKILR
;
A
#
# COMPACT_ATOMS: atom_id res chain seq x y z
N ASN A 1 -3.38 22.62 9.48
CA ASN A 1 -2.59 23.86 9.30
C ASN A 1 -3.15 24.63 8.11
N ASP A 2 -3.96 25.66 8.38
CA ASP A 2 -4.74 26.42 7.39
C ASP A 2 -3.85 27.16 6.38
N ALA A 3 -2.67 27.64 6.81
CA ALA A 3 -1.73 28.29 5.91
C ALA A 3 -1.16 27.32 4.85
N LEU A 4 -0.86 26.08 5.27
CA LEU A 4 -0.41 25.02 4.35
C LEU A 4 -1.53 24.60 3.41
N GLU A 5 -2.74 24.41 3.90
CA GLU A 5 -3.93 24.07 3.11
C GLU A 5 -4.17 25.12 2.02
N ARG A 6 -4.19 26.42 2.40
CA ARG A 6 -4.35 27.53 1.46
C ARG A 6 -3.26 27.53 0.39
N ARG A 7 -2.00 27.31 0.78
CA ARG A 7 -0.88 27.25 -0.17
C ARG A 7 -0.99 26.07 -1.15
N LEU A 8 -1.44 24.90 -0.67
CA LEU A 8 -1.65 23.73 -1.51
C LEU A 8 -2.79 23.96 -2.53
N ARG A 9 -3.87 24.61 -2.15
CA ARG A 9 -4.97 24.99 -3.07
C ARG A 9 -4.46 25.92 -4.18
N LEU A 10 -3.70 26.94 -3.82
CA LEU A 10 -3.11 27.83 -4.82
C LEU A 10 -2.14 27.09 -5.75
N LEU A 11 -1.24 26.26 -5.19
CA LEU A 11 -0.28 25.46 -5.96
C LEU A 11 -0.95 24.51 -6.95
N SER A 12 -2.06 23.91 -6.58
CA SER A 12 -2.77 22.91 -7.42
C SER A 12 -3.55 23.53 -8.58
N LEU A 13 -3.79 24.85 -8.57
CA LEU A 13 -4.54 25.56 -9.60
C LEU A 13 -3.76 26.83 -10.05
N HIS A 14 -2.64 26.63 -10.73
CA HIS A 14 -1.82 27.68 -11.36
C HIS A 14 -1.29 28.80 -10.42
N GLY A 15 -1.52 28.74 -9.11
CA GLY A 15 -1.28 29.89 -8.20
C GLY A 15 -2.37 30.97 -8.31
N GLN A 16 -3.54 30.62 -8.82
CA GLN A 16 -4.66 31.53 -9.06
C GLN A 16 -5.27 32.01 -7.76
N SER A 17 -5.46 33.34 -7.60
CA SER A 17 -5.92 33.98 -6.36
C SER A 17 -7.36 33.65 -5.98
N ARG A 18 -8.19 33.24 -6.93
CA ARG A 18 -9.61 32.86 -6.74
C ARG A 18 -9.93 31.56 -7.47
N SER A 19 -10.67 30.68 -6.81
CA SER A 19 -11.25 29.50 -7.46
C SER A 19 -12.51 29.87 -8.25
N ALA A 20 -12.95 28.98 -9.16
CA ALA A 20 -14.20 29.17 -9.91
C ALA A 20 -15.44 29.29 -8.99
N PHE A 21 -15.39 28.67 -7.78
CA PHE A 21 -16.48 28.70 -6.79
C PHE A 21 -16.52 29.98 -5.95
N GLU A 22 -15.43 30.73 -5.91
CA GLU A 22 -15.33 31.99 -5.14
C GLU A 22 -15.71 33.21 -6.00
N LYS A 23 -15.95 33.03 -7.30
CA LYS A 23 -16.38 34.08 -8.21
C LYS A 23 -17.87 34.38 -8.02
N GLN A 24 -18.20 35.64 -7.85
CA GLN A 24 -19.56 36.11 -7.88
C GLN A 24 -20.05 36.26 -9.36
N GLU A 25 -21.34 36.37 -9.55
CA GLU A 25 -21.93 36.49 -10.85
C GLU A 25 -21.35 37.69 -11.63
N GLY A 26 -20.76 37.42 -12.81
CA GLY A 26 -20.10 38.43 -13.66
C GLY A 26 -18.63 38.75 -13.29
N ASP A 27 -18.09 38.18 -12.21
CA ASP A 27 -16.70 38.41 -11.81
C ASP A 27 -15.76 37.47 -12.58
N TRP A 28 -14.95 38.02 -13.49
CA TRP A 28 -13.99 37.27 -14.30
C TRP A 28 -12.53 37.49 -13.86
N GLU A 29 -12.25 38.51 -13.07
CA GLU A 29 -10.90 38.93 -12.73
C GLU A 29 -10.26 38.02 -11.69
N TYR A 30 -9.03 37.64 -11.95
CA TYR A 30 -8.18 36.86 -11.03
C TYR A 30 -6.72 37.25 -11.27
N ASP A 31 -5.86 36.93 -10.30
CA ASP A 31 -4.43 37.12 -10.40
C ASP A 31 -3.71 35.77 -10.23
N ILE A 32 -2.52 35.65 -10.83
CA ILE A 32 -1.59 34.51 -10.63
C ILE A 32 -0.52 35.00 -9.65
N LEU A 33 -0.63 34.59 -8.40
CA LEU A 33 0.24 35.04 -7.32
C LEU A 33 1.67 34.45 -7.44
N PHE A 34 1.81 33.28 -8.08
CA PHE A 34 3.07 32.61 -8.41
C PHE A 34 2.80 31.49 -9.43
N PRO A 35 3.84 31.03 -10.18
CA PRO A 35 3.68 29.88 -11.07
C PRO A 35 3.37 28.60 -10.29
N GLY A 36 2.15 28.10 -10.44
CA GLY A 36 1.67 26.86 -9.81
C GLY A 36 1.46 25.74 -10.83
N TYR A 37 0.94 24.61 -10.37
CA TYR A 37 0.66 23.44 -11.18
C TYR A 37 -0.82 23.37 -11.58
N LYS A 38 -1.15 22.56 -12.58
CA LYS A 38 -2.52 22.17 -12.91
C LYS A 38 -2.76 20.75 -12.40
N CYS A 39 -3.19 20.63 -11.15
CA CYS A 39 -3.35 19.36 -10.44
C CYS A 39 -4.72 19.23 -9.75
N ASN A 40 -5.72 20.02 -10.14
CA ASN A 40 -7.06 19.90 -9.58
C ASN A 40 -7.70 18.57 -9.99
N MET A 41 -8.44 17.97 -9.06
CA MET A 41 -9.22 16.76 -9.31
C MET A 41 -10.35 17.07 -10.33
N THR A 42 -10.55 16.18 -11.28
CA THR A 42 -11.68 16.28 -12.21
C THR A 42 -12.98 15.82 -11.54
N ASP A 43 -14.13 16.28 -11.99
CA ASP A 43 -15.44 15.87 -11.44
C ASP A 43 -15.67 14.36 -11.57
N LEU A 44 -15.19 13.75 -12.65
CA LEU A 44 -15.25 12.30 -12.83
C LEU A 44 -14.44 11.55 -11.75
N ALA A 45 -13.21 12.01 -11.48
CA ALA A 45 -12.38 11.43 -10.44
C ALA A 45 -12.98 11.66 -9.04
N ALA A 46 -13.56 12.84 -8.81
CA ALA A 46 -14.23 13.18 -7.55
C ALA A 46 -15.48 12.30 -7.33
N ALA A 47 -16.30 12.09 -8.35
CA ALA A 47 -17.48 11.22 -8.26
C ALA A 47 -17.11 9.77 -7.92
N LEU A 48 -16.06 9.22 -8.55
CA LEU A 48 -15.52 7.91 -8.22
C LEU A 48 -14.98 7.86 -6.78
N GLY A 49 -14.25 8.89 -6.38
CA GLY A 49 -13.70 9.02 -5.02
C GLY A 49 -14.80 9.05 -3.95
N LEU A 50 -15.86 9.82 -4.16
CA LEU A 50 -17.03 9.90 -3.27
C LEU A 50 -17.73 8.54 -3.13
N SER A 51 -17.94 7.83 -4.25
CA SER A 51 -18.52 6.48 -4.25
C SER A 51 -17.67 5.50 -3.44
N GLN A 52 -16.34 5.53 -3.60
CA GLN A 52 -15.43 4.67 -2.83
C GLN A 52 -15.38 5.05 -1.35
N LEU A 53 -15.39 6.36 -1.04
CA LEU A 53 -15.37 6.84 0.34
C LEU A 53 -16.60 6.38 1.12
N GLY A 54 -17.79 6.39 0.51
CA GLY A 54 -19.01 5.86 1.12
C GLY A 54 -18.94 4.35 1.44
N ARG A 55 -18.15 3.58 0.69
CA ARG A 55 -17.92 2.15 0.90
C ARG A 55 -16.75 1.83 1.82
N TYR A 56 -15.88 2.80 2.10
CA TYR A 56 -14.62 2.58 2.81
C TYR A 56 -14.78 1.90 4.18
N PRO A 57 -15.76 2.26 5.04
CA PRO A 57 -15.92 1.59 6.34
C PRO A 57 -16.17 0.08 6.21
N SER A 58 -17.02 -0.35 5.27
CA SER A 58 -17.30 -1.77 5.02
C SER A 58 -16.09 -2.51 4.44
N MET A 59 -15.35 -1.87 3.53
CA MET A 59 -14.12 -2.43 2.97
C MET A 59 -13.04 -2.61 4.04
N LEU A 60 -12.92 -1.65 4.96
CA LEU A 60 -11.99 -1.72 6.09
C LEU A 60 -12.36 -2.84 7.06
N ALA A 61 -13.64 -2.96 7.41
CA ALA A 61 -14.15 -4.03 8.27
C ALA A 61 -13.85 -5.42 7.64
N ARG A 62 -14.06 -5.56 6.33
CA ARG A 62 -13.77 -6.80 5.62
C ARG A 62 -12.27 -7.14 5.64
N ARG A 63 -11.40 -6.17 5.37
CA ARG A 63 -9.94 -6.37 5.45
C ARG A 63 -9.50 -6.79 6.84
N ARG A 64 -10.07 -6.18 7.90
CA ARG A 64 -9.81 -6.59 9.28
C ARG A 64 -10.19 -8.04 9.55
N ALA A 65 -11.37 -8.47 9.11
CA ALA A 65 -11.81 -9.85 9.27
C ALA A 65 -10.86 -10.84 8.58
N LEU A 66 -10.38 -10.53 7.36
CA LEU A 66 -9.42 -11.35 6.64
C LEU A 66 -8.05 -11.40 7.33
N ILE A 67 -7.57 -10.28 7.88
CA ILE A 67 -6.32 -10.22 8.65
C ILE A 67 -6.43 -11.13 9.88
N CYS A 68 -7.48 -11.00 10.69
CA CYS A 68 -7.67 -11.86 11.86
C CYS A 68 -7.74 -13.35 11.48
N ARG A 69 -8.33 -13.66 10.31
CA ARG A 69 -8.38 -15.03 9.78
C ARG A 69 -6.99 -15.55 9.43
N TYR A 70 -6.17 -14.75 8.77
CA TYR A 70 -4.78 -15.08 8.47
C TYR A 70 -3.93 -15.21 9.73
N ASP A 71 -4.02 -14.25 10.66
CA ASP A 71 -3.27 -14.30 11.92
C ASP A 71 -3.56 -15.60 12.69
N SER A 72 -4.83 -16.01 12.73
CA SER A 72 -5.23 -17.27 13.36
C SER A 72 -4.73 -18.49 12.60
N ALA A 73 -4.83 -18.47 11.27
CA ALA A 73 -4.43 -19.61 10.43
C ALA A 73 -2.91 -19.82 10.44
N PHE A 74 -2.11 -18.78 10.61
CA PHE A 74 -0.65 -18.86 10.53
C PHE A 74 0.06 -18.90 11.90
N SER A 75 -0.70 -18.97 12.99
CA SER A 75 -0.17 -18.90 14.36
C SER A 75 0.85 -20.01 14.71
N ASP A 76 0.83 -21.14 13.99
CA ASP A 76 1.72 -22.30 14.16
C ASP A 76 2.86 -22.38 13.15
N LEU A 77 2.96 -21.43 12.23
CA LEU A 77 4.00 -21.40 11.20
C LEU A 77 5.24 -20.64 11.67
N PRO A 78 6.45 -21.02 11.22
CA PRO A 78 7.70 -20.34 11.53
C PRO A 78 7.86 -19.06 10.70
N ILE A 79 6.94 -18.11 10.86
CA ILE A 79 6.89 -16.84 10.11
C ILE A 79 6.62 -15.67 11.06
N GLU A 80 7.08 -14.48 10.68
CA GLU A 80 6.72 -13.24 11.35
C GLU A 80 5.49 -12.62 10.65
N LEU A 81 4.44 -12.38 11.44
CA LEU A 81 3.20 -11.77 10.97
C LEU A 81 3.25 -10.24 11.05
N PRO A 82 2.57 -9.52 10.16
CA PRO A 82 2.50 -8.07 10.21
C PRO A 82 1.66 -7.59 11.40
N ARG A 83 2.15 -6.57 12.12
CA ARG A 83 1.45 -5.97 13.27
C ARG A 83 0.42 -4.95 12.81
N HIS A 84 -0.76 -5.40 12.47
CA HIS A 84 -1.84 -4.52 12.00
C HIS A 84 -2.60 -3.82 13.12
N PHE A 85 -2.79 -4.51 14.25
CA PHE A 85 -3.63 -4.02 15.34
C PHE A 85 -2.95 -4.28 16.69
N GLU A 86 -2.46 -3.21 17.32
CA GLU A 86 -1.87 -3.20 18.65
C GLU A 86 -2.42 -2.01 19.45
N PRO A 87 -2.26 -1.95 20.77
CA PRO A 87 -2.64 -0.77 21.55
C PRO A 87 -2.03 0.50 20.97
N GLY A 88 -2.84 1.43 20.52
CA GLY A 88 -2.43 2.69 19.88
C GLY A 88 -2.07 2.60 18.40
N ILE A 89 -2.12 1.40 17.79
CA ILE A 89 -1.84 1.19 16.36
C ILE A 89 -3.05 0.57 15.67
N SER A 90 -3.48 1.19 14.57
CA SER A 90 -4.53 0.66 13.71
C SER A 90 -4.17 0.85 12.25
N SER A 91 -3.93 -0.25 11.55
CA SER A 91 -3.62 -0.27 10.12
C SER A 91 -4.89 -0.23 9.28
N SER A 92 -4.79 0.33 8.07
CA SER A 92 -5.83 0.20 7.03
C SER A 92 -5.91 -1.20 6.44
N GLY A 93 -4.96 -2.09 6.76
CA GLY A 93 -4.89 -3.44 6.18
C GLY A 93 -4.67 -3.42 4.67
N HIS A 94 -3.81 -2.53 4.18
CA HIS A 94 -3.55 -2.40 2.74
C HIS A 94 -2.83 -3.62 2.17
N LEU A 95 -1.77 -4.08 2.86
CA LEU A 95 -0.96 -5.25 2.49
C LEU A 95 -0.91 -6.25 3.66
N TYR A 96 -0.60 -7.51 3.37
CA TYR A 96 -0.32 -8.53 4.37
C TYR A 96 1.07 -9.15 4.10
N PRO A 97 2.16 -8.43 4.43
CA PRO A 97 3.52 -8.92 4.27
C PRO A 97 3.90 -9.83 5.42
N ILE A 98 4.24 -11.07 5.14
CA ILE A 98 4.81 -12.03 6.09
C ILE A 98 6.32 -12.12 5.88
N ARG A 99 7.06 -12.55 6.90
CA ARG A 99 8.49 -12.84 6.76
C ARG A 99 8.75 -14.30 7.11
N LEU A 100 9.37 -15.02 6.16
CA LEU A 100 9.71 -16.43 6.31
C LEU A 100 10.99 -16.53 7.14
N HIS A 101 10.93 -17.15 8.33
CA HIS A 101 12.11 -17.30 9.18
C HIS A 101 13.18 -18.12 8.45
N ASP A 102 14.43 -17.69 8.57
CA ASP A 102 15.62 -18.37 8.06
C ASP A 102 15.66 -18.60 6.53
N PHE A 103 14.76 -17.94 5.77
CA PHE A 103 14.77 -18.01 4.31
C PHE A 103 15.73 -16.96 3.72
N SER A 104 16.57 -17.42 2.80
CA SER A 104 17.32 -16.58 1.88
C SER A 104 16.41 -15.99 0.79
N GLU A 105 16.92 -15.03 0.03
CA GLU A 105 16.22 -14.46 -1.13
C GLU A 105 15.84 -15.51 -2.18
N GLU A 106 16.71 -16.52 -2.38
CA GLU A 106 16.46 -17.60 -3.31
C GLU A 106 15.37 -18.56 -2.83
N GLU A 107 15.41 -18.94 -1.54
CA GLU A 107 14.37 -19.80 -0.93
C GLU A 107 13.01 -19.11 -0.92
N ARG A 108 12.97 -17.82 -0.58
CA ARG A 108 11.76 -17.01 -0.73
C ARG A 108 11.26 -17.01 -2.18
N GLY A 109 12.15 -16.89 -3.16
CA GLY A 109 11.79 -16.95 -4.58
C GLY A 109 11.16 -18.30 -4.96
N ARG A 110 11.71 -19.42 -4.45
CA ARG A 110 11.13 -20.76 -4.62
C ARG A 110 9.75 -20.90 -3.98
N ALA A 111 9.56 -20.34 -2.78
CA ALA A 111 8.27 -20.33 -2.07
C ALA A 111 7.22 -19.55 -2.86
N ILE A 112 7.53 -18.35 -3.36
CA ILE A 112 6.65 -17.55 -4.22
C ILE A 112 6.26 -18.34 -5.48
N ALA A 113 7.23 -18.99 -6.14
CA ALA A 113 6.95 -19.81 -7.33
C ALA A 113 6.04 -21.00 -7.01
N ALA A 114 6.20 -21.63 -5.85
CA ALA A 114 5.34 -22.71 -5.39
C ALA A 114 3.91 -22.22 -5.09
N LEU A 115 3.76 -21.09 -4.42
CA LEU A 115 2.47 -20.43 -4.17
C LEU A 115 1.76 -20.08 -5.50
N CYS A 116 2.50 -19.55 -6.46
CA CYS A 116 1.97 -19.23 -7.79
C CYS A 116 1.43 -20.49 -8.50
N ARG A 117 2.16 -21.62 -8.45
CA ARG A 117 1.70 -22.91 -8.99
C ARG A 117 0.44 -23.44 -8.28
N ALA A 118 0.26 -23.10 -7.01
CA ALA A 118 -0.96 -23.40 -6.25
C ALA A 118 -2.11 -22.40 -6.51
N GLY A 119 -1.95 -21.46 -7.46
CA GLY A 119 -2.96 -20.46 -7.79
C GLY A 119 -2.99 -19.24 -6.84
N VAL A 120 -1.96 -19.05 -6.00
CA VAL A 120 -1.86 -17.92 -5.07
C VAL A 120 -0.85 -16.91 -5.63
N SER A 121 -1.34 -15.75 -6.07
CA SER A 121 -0.51 -14.65 -6.56
C SER A 121 0.07 -13.86 -5.40
N CYS A 122 1.38 -13.95 -5.19
CA CYS A 122 2.12 -13.21 -4.17
C CYS A 122 3.01 -12.13 -4.79
N ASN A 123 3.44 -11.20 -3.97
CA ASN A 123 4.38 -10.14 -4.36
C ASN A 123 5.42 -9.91 -3.26
N VAL A 124 6.33 -8.96 -3.49
CA VAL A 124 7.32 -8.47 -2.52
C VAL A 124 7.22 -6.95 -2.46
N HIS A 125 7.00 -6.38 -1.29
CA HIS A 125 6.83 -4.93 -1.09
C HIS A 125 7.87 -4.37 -0.10
N TYR A 126 9.02 -3.88 -0.59
CA TYR A 126 9.46 -3.82 -1.99
C TYR A 126 10.95 -4.17 -2.06
N LYS A 127 11.47 -4.43 -3.28
CA LYS A 127 12.91 -4.47 -3.48
C LYS A 127 13.54 -3.13 -3.05
N PRO A 128 14.52 -3.12 -2.14
CA PRO A 128 15.12 -1.88 -1.64
C PRO A 128 15.67 -0.99 -2.74
N LEU A 129 15.45 0.32 -2.65
CA LEU A 129 15.90 1.28 -3.66
C LEU A 129 17.38 1.14 -4.03
N PRO A 130 18.34 0.93 -3.07
CA PRO A 130 19.74 0.73 -3.39
C PRO A 130 20.04 -0.47 -4.29
N MET A 131 19.10 -1.43 -4.41
CA MET A 131 19.25 -2.60 -5.29
C MET A 131 18.75 -2.34 -6.72
N LEU A 132 18.05 -1.23 -6.97
CA LEU A 132 17.55 -0.87 -8.29
C LEU A 132 18.64 -0.18 -9.10
N THR A 133 18.68 -0.43 -10.42
CA THR A 133 19.73 0.05 -11.30
C THR A 133 19.91 1.57 -11.25
N ALA A 134 18.82 2.33 -11.28
CA ALA A 134 18.88 3.80 -11.23
C ALA A 134 19.60 4.32 -9.98
N TYR A 135 19.34 3.72 -8.81
CA TYR A 135 19.97 4.13 -7.56
C TYR A 135 21.39 3.62 -7.41
N ARG A 136 21.70 2.44 -7.94
CA ARG A 136 23.10 1.95 -8.02
C ARG A 136 23.98 2.88 -8.88
N CYS A 137 23.43 3.38 -9.98
CA CYS A 137 24.13 4.36 -10.83
C CYS A 137 24.40 5.70 -10.11
N LEU A 138 23.64 6.02 -9.06
CA LEU A 138 23.87 7.17 -8.19
C LEU A 138 24.84 6.89 -7.04
N GLY A 139 25.47 5.70 -7.01
CA GLY A 139 26.44 5.31 -5.99
C GLY A 139 25.87 4.66 -4.74
N PHE A 140 24.56 4.37 -4.68
CA PHE A 140 23.99 3.65 -3.55
C PHE A 140 24.31 2.15 -3.60
N SER A 141 24.62 1.58 -2.44
CA SER A 141 24.87 0.14 -2.26
C SER A 141 23.98 -0.42 -1.14
N ILE A 142 23.39 -1.59 -1.36
CA ILE A 142 22.58 -2.27 -0.35
C ILE A 142 23.36 -2.62 0.91
N CYS A 143 24.68 -2.80 0.81
CA CYS A 143 25.57 -3.07 1.95
C CYS A 143 25.51 -1.97 3.02
N ASN A 144 25.15 -0.74 2.64
CA ASN A 144 24.98 0.38 3.57
C ASN A 144 23.60 0.40 4.24
N PHE A 145 22.72 -0.54 3.89
CA PHE A 145 21.34 -0.62 4.39
C PHE A 145 20.98 -2.05 4.83
N PRO A 146 21.74 -2.64 5.80
CA PRO A 146 21.59 -4.05 6.18
C PRO A 146 20.19 -4.38 6.70
N ASN A 147 19.55 -3.47 7.45
CA ASN A 147 18.19 -3.67 7.95
C ASN A 147 17.16 -3.75 6.82
N ALA A 148 17.28 -2.90 5.80
CA ALA A 148 16.39 -2.94 4.65
C ALA A 148 16.54 -4.24 3.85
N TYR A 149 17.77 -4.74 3.71
CA TYR A 149 18.02 -6.04 3.08
C TYR A 149 17.46 -7.20 3.92
N ALA A 150 17.71 -7.21 5.21
CA ALA A 150 17.23 -8.25 6.14
C ALA A 150 15.69 -8.34 6.15
N MET A 151 14.97 -7.22 5.98
CA MET A 151 13.52 -7.22 5.85
C MET A 151 13.04 -7.69 4.48
N TYR A 152 13.78 -7.38 3.42
CA TYR A 152 13.41 -7.72 2.04
C TYR A 152 13.67 -9.20 1.70
N GLN A 153 14.79 -9.78 2.15
CA GLN A 153 15.28 -11.08 1.65
C GLN A 153 14.28 -12.22 1.85
N ASN A 154 13.44 -12.16 2.87
CA ASN A 154 12.50 -13.22 3.25
C ASN A 154 11.04 -12.75 3.33
N GLU A 155 10.73 -11.57 2.80
CA GLU A 155 9.37 -11.03 2.78
C GLU A 155 8.57 -11.61 1.62
N VAL A 156 7.31 -11.98 1.91
CA VAL A 156 6.29 -12.36 0.94
C VAL A 156 4.99 -11.67 1.29
N THR A 157 4.43 -10.90 0.39
CA THR A 157 3.11 -10.30 0.57
C THR A 157 2.04 -11.22 0.01
N LEU A 158 1.15 -11.67 0.89
CA LEU A 158 -0.01 -12.51 0.55
C LEU A 158 -1.17 -11.67 0.01
N PRO A 159 -2.07 -12.26 -0.81
CA PRO A 159 -3.25 -11.56 -1.31
C PRO A 159 -4.14 -11.06 -0.17
N LEU A 160 -4.53 -9.77 -0.21
CA LEU A 160 -5.47 -9.17 0.73
C LEU A 160 -6.25 -8.05 0.03
N TYR A 161 -7.55 -8.28 -0.24
CA TYR A 161 -8.43 -7.31 -0.86
C TYR A 161 -9.87 -7.46 -0.38
N SER A 162 -10.65 -6.37 -0.39
CA SER A 162 -11.97 -6.34 0.23
C SER A 162 -13.03 -7.24 -0.42
N ALA A 163 -12.85 -7.63 -1.69
CA ALA A 163 -13.74 -8.56 -2.38
C ALA A 163 -13.36 -10.05 -2.19
N MET A 164 -12.27 -10.34 -1.47
CA MET A 164 -11.79 -11.69 -1.20
C MET A 164 -12.80 -12.45 -0.33
N SER A 165 -13.19 -13.65 -0.73
CA SER A 165 -14.06 -14.54 0.08
C SER A 165 -13.28 -15.25 1.20
N ASP A 166 -13.97 -15.79 2.18
CA ASP A 166 -13.36 -16.60 3.24
C ASP A 166 -12.69 -17.85 2.68
N ALA A 167 -13.35 -18.53 1.73
CA ALA A 167 -12.80 -19.71 1.07
C ALA A 167 -11.51 -19.40 0.29
N GLN A 168 -11.39 -18.20 -0.29
CA GLN A 168 -10.14 -17.78 -0.94
C GLN A 168 -9.02 -17.54 0.09
N ALA A 169 -9.35 -16.96 1.25
CA ALA A 169 -8.38 -16.79 2.32
C ALA A 169 -7.92 -18.16 2.89
N ASP A 170 -8.83 -19.09 3.07
CA ASP A 170 -8.51 -20.46 3.51
C ASP A 170 -7.62 -21.18 2.50
N TRP A 171 -7.91 -21.02 1.20
CA TRP A 171 -7.06 -21.57 0.15
C TRP A 171 -5.62 -21.03 0.21
N VAL A 172 -5.46 -19.72 0.43
CA VAL A 172 -4.12 -19.11 0.60
C VAL A 172 -3.43 -19.71 1.83
N ALA A 173 -4.15 -19.85 2.94
CA ALA A 173 -3.61 -20.43 4.16
C ALA A 173 -3.16 -21.89 3.96
N GLU A 174 -4.00 -22.72 3.36
CA GLU A 174 -3.66 -24.12 3.06
C GLU A 174 -2.45 -24.23 2.13
N ALA A 175 -2.37 -23.37 1.09
CA ALA A 175 -1.25 -23.38 0.17
C ALA A 175 0.07 -23.02 0.90
N LEU A 176 0.05 -22.02 1.78
CA LEU A 176 1.22 -21.64 2.56
C LEU A 176 1.66 -22.76 3.52
N HIS A 177 0.73 -23.39 4.23
CA HIS A 177 1.01 -24.53 5.10
C HIS A 177 1.66 -25.69 4.37
N LYS A 178 1.22 -26.02 3.15
CA LYS A 178 1.80 -27.10 2.33
C LYS A 178 3.22 -26.80 1.85
N ILE A 179 3.61 -25.54 1.79
CA ILE A 179 4.93 -25.12 1.29
C ILE A 179 5.94 -25.00 2.42
N LEU A 180 5.49 -24.66 3.63
CA LEU A 180 6.36 -24.43 4.79
C LEU A 180 6.49 -25.63 5.73
N ARG A 181 5.70 -26.68 5.53
CA ARG A 181 5.79 -27.99 6.21
C ARG A 181 6.51 -29.02 5.35
#